data_0c278e73b88ed115ea65d602f2a2e0c6
#
_entry.id   0c278e73b88ed115ea65d602f2a2e0c6
#
_cell.length_a   1.000
_cell.length_b   1.000
_cell.length_c   1.000
_cell.angle_alpha   90.00
_cell.angle_beta   90.00
_cell.angle_gamma   90.00
#
_symmetry.space_group_name_H-M   'P 1'
#
loop_
_entity.id
_entity.type
_entity.pdbx_description
1 polymer ?
#
loop_
_entity_poly.entity_id
_entity_poly.type
_entity_poly.pdbx_seq_one_letter_code
_entity_poly.pdbx_strand_id
1 'polypeptide(L)'
;MNWISNYIRPKIRSIVGEQKDVPDNLWQKCPSCNGMLFHRELAENLNVCHHCGEHLKIAVEDRLNLLFDDKQWKRISLPSVPEDPLKFKDKKKYADRLKDSRAKTKEKDAIIVAEGKIGGCKTVVAAFNFA
;
A
#
# COMPACT_ATOMS: atom_id res chain seq x y z
N MET A 1 -39.39 30.76 19.17
CA MET A 1 -38.01 30.76 19.66
C MET A 1 -37.82 29.46 20.45
N ASN A 2 -37.14 28.48 19.85
CA ASN A 2 -37.01 27.12 20.43
C ASN A 2 -35.83 27.08 21.40
N TRP A 3 -36.08 27.26 22.69
CA TRP A 3 -35.13 27.12 23.80
C TRP A 3 -34.41 25.76 23.81
N ILE A 4 -35.08 24.71 23.39
CA ILE A 4 -34.57 23.36 23.30
C ILE A 4 -33.38 23.26 22.30
N SER A 5 -33.37 23.98 21.19
CA SER A 5 -32.34 23.91 20.18
C SER A 5 -30.98 24.49 20.60
N ASN A 6 -30.99 25.45 21.52
CA ASN A 6 -29.77 26.17 21.94
C ASN A 6 -29.08 25.54 23.18
N TYR A 7 -29.82 24.77 24.00
CA TYR A 7 -29.31 24.25 25.27
C TYR A 7 -29.03 22.74 25.24
N ILE A 8 -29.81 21.98 24.50
CA ILE A 8 -29.70 20.51 24.49
C ILE A 8 -28.76 20.02 23.38
N ARG A 9 -28.76 20.63 22.19
CA ARG A 9 -27.89 20.27 21.09
C ARG A 9 -26.37 20.31 21.36
N PRO A 10 -25.82 21.34 22.04
CA PRO A 10 -24.40 21.38 22.37
C PRO A 10 -24.00 20.30 23.37
N LYS A 11 -24.85 19.94 24.33
CA LYS A 11 -24.58 18.92 25.35
C LYS A 11 -24.60 17.48 24.76
N ILE A 12 -25.48 17.23 23.79
CA ILE A 12 -25.57 15.93 23.12
C ILE A 12 -24.34 15.73 22.21
N ARG A 13 -23.83 16.79 21.57
CA ARG A 13 -22.59 16.72 20.78
C ARG A 13 -21.34 16.42 21.61
N SER A 14 -21.29 16.81 22.86
CA SER A 14 -20.17 16.50 23.76
C SER A 14 -20.25 15.09 24.38
N ILE A 15 -21.43 14.46 24.34
CA ILE A 15 -21.67 13.10 24.85
C ILE A 15 -21.51 12.05 23.73
N VAL A 16 -21.87 12.40 22.49
CA VAL A 16 -21.55 11.61 21.31
C VAL A 16 -20.10 11.97 20.95
N GLY A 17 -19.16 11.21 21.50
CA GLY A 17 -17.73 11.41 21.24
C GLY A 17 -17.47 11.57 19.75
N GLU A 18 -16.44 12.35 19.39
CA GLU A 18 -15.99 12.53 18.03
C GLU A 18 -16.13 11.20 17.28
N GLN A 19 -16.97 11.18 16.26
CA GLN A 19 -16.95 10.10 15.29
C GLN A 19 -15.52 10.08 14.77
N LYS A 20 -14.71 9.13 15.26
CA LYS A 20 -13.47 8.80 14.60
C LYS A 20 -13.86 8.51 13.17
N ASP A 21 -13.34 9.29 12.23
CA ASP A 21 -13.45 9.00 10.82
C ASP A 21 -12.97 7.56 10.63
N VAL A 22 -13.93 6.67 10.48
CA VAL A 22 -13.66 5.27 10.16
C VAL A 22 -13.28 5.30 8.68
N PRO A 23 -12.03 4.99 8.32
CA PRO A 23 -11.63 5.01 6.92
C PRO A 23 -12.60 4.17 6.10
N ASP A 24 -13.15 4.72 5.03
CA ASP A 24 -14.13 4.07 4.13
C ASP A 24 -13.62 2.75 3.52
N ASN A 25 -12.36 2.38 3.76
CA ASN A 25 -11.68 1.22 3.19
C ASN A 25 -11.28 0.15 4.22
N LEU A 26 -12.04 -0.02 5.31
CA LEU A 26 -11.74 -1.09 6.28
C LEU A 26 -12.02 -2.50 5.75
N TRP A 27 -12.86 -2.61 4.74
CA TRP A 27 -13.26 -3.87 4.15
C TRP A 27 -12.93 -3.93 2.66
N GLN A 28 -12.46 -5.08 2.22
CA GLN A 28 -12.32 -5.36 0.80
C GLN A 28 -12.96 -6.70 0.44
N LYS A 29 -13.39 -6.84 -0.80
CA LYS A 29 -14.00 -8.05 -1.32
C LYS A 29 -12.94 -8.94 -1.94
N CYS A 30 -12.92 -10.22 -1.58
CA CYS A 30 -12.05 -11.19 -2.23
C CYS A 30 -12.45 -11.35 -3.71
N PRO A 31 -11.53 -11.26 -4.67
CA PRO A 31 -11.86 -11.41 -6.08
C PRO A 31 -12.26 -12.83 -6.46
N SER A 32 -11.85 -13.83 -5.71
CA SER A 32 -12.13 -15.25 -5.97
C SER A 32 -13.45 -15.70 -5.37
N CYS A 33 -13.61 -15.62 -4.04
CA CYS A 33 -14.80 -16.12 -3.35
C CYS A 33 -15.86 -15.06 -3.03
N ASN A 34 -15.61 -13.78 -3.35
CA ASN A 34 -16.46 -12.65 -3.01
C ASN A 34 -16.71 -12.42 -1.50
N GLY A 35 -16.04 -13.15 -0.62
CA GLY A 35 -16.09 -12.94 0.82
C GLY A 35 -15.55 -11.56 1.22
N MET A 36 -16.15 -10.97 2.25
CA MET A 36 -15.68 -9.71 2.81
C MET A 36 -14.47 -9.95 3.70
N LEU A 37 -13.41 -9.18 3.50
CA LEU A 37 -12.15 -9.29 4.22
C LEU A 37 -11.88 -7.99 4.96
N PHE A 38 -11.61 -8.08 6.26
CA PHE A 38 -11.20 -6.95 7.05
C PHE A 38 -9.70 -6.71 6.85
N HIS A 39 -9.31 -5.48 6.52
CA HIS A 39 -7.91 -5.14 6.17
C HIS A 39 -6.90 -5.59 7.22
N ARG A 40 -7.22 -5.46 8.50
CA ARG A 40 -6.33 -5.84 9.58
C ARG A 40 -6.10 -7.35 9.62
N GLU A 41 -7.18 -8.13 9.55
CA GLU A 41 -7.11 -9.60 9.52
C GLU A 41 -6.37 -10.10 8.28
N LEU A 42 -6.60 -9.43 7.14
CA LEU A 42 -5.92 -9.75 5.90
C LEU A 42 -4.41 -9.50 6.01
N ALA A 43 -3.99 -8.38 6.61
CA ALA A 43 -2.58 -8.08 6.84
C ALA A 43 -1.93 -9.10 7.80
N GLU A 44 -2.62 -9.49 8.88
CA GLU A 44 -2.18 -10.52 9.81
C GLU A 44 -2.05 -11.90 9.13
N ASN A 45 -2.89 -12.18 8.13
CA ASN A 45 -2.85 -13.41 7.32
C ASN A 45 -2.03 -13.26 6.02
N LEU A 46 -1.04 -12.37 6.00
CA LEU A 46 -0.10 -12.19 4.88
C LEU A 46 -0.77 -11.91 3.52
N ASN A 47 -1.88 -11.19 3.53
CA ASN A 47 -2.73 -10.93 2.37
C ASN A 47 -3.29 -12.18 1.69
N VAL A 48 -3.51 -13.24 2.46
CA VAL A 48 -4.19 -14.46 1.99
C VAL A 48 -5.62 -14.46 2.50
N CYS A 49 -6.58 -14.72 1.62
CA CYS A 49 -7.99 -14.81 1.98
C CYS A 49 -8.23 -16.00 2.92
N HIS A 50 -8.76 -15.76 4.12
CA HIS A 50 -9.05 -16.82 5.08
C HIS A 50 -10.25 -17.71 4.69
N HIS A 51 -11.09 -17.27 3.73
CA HIS A 51 -12.22 -18.07 3.26
C HIS A 51 -11.85 -19.09 2.18
N CYS A 52 -10.97 -18.73 1.25
CA CYS A 52 -10.68 -19.56 0.07
C CYS A 52 -9.20 -19.77 -0.24
N GLY A 53 -8.30 -19.16 0.54
CA GLY A 53 -6.86 -19.28 0.30
C GLY A 53 -6.33 -18.44 -0.87
N GLU A 54 -7.14 -17.58 -1.48
CA GLU A 54 -6.69 -16.69 -2.55
C GLU A 54 -5.63 -15.72 -2.06
N HIS A 55 -4.51 -15.63 -2.79
CA HIS A 55 -3.42 -14.71 -2.50
C HIS A 55 -3.68 -13.35 -3.15
N LEU A 56 -3.89 -12.33 -2.31
CA LEU A 56 -4.05 -10.96 -2.78
C LEU A 56 -2.68 -10.27 -2.94
N LYS A 57 -2.68 -9.16 -3.66
CA LYS A 57 -1.46 -8.38 -3.85
C LYS A 57 -0.94 -7.85 -2.51
N ILE A 58 0.36 -8.00 -2.28
CA ILE A 58 1.07 -7.41 -1.15
C ILE A 58 1.97 -6.29 -1.66
N ALA A 59 2.04 -5.18 -0.93
CA ALA A 59 2.96 -4.10 -1.25
C ALA A 59 4.42 -4.59 -1.16
N VAL A 60 5.28 -4.08 -2.02
CA VAL A 60 6.68 -4.52 -2.08
C VAL A 60 7.43 -4.26 -0.76
N GLU A 61 7.12 -3.15 -0.09
CA GLU A 61 7.72 -2.83 1.22
C GLU A 61 7.28 -3.81 2.30
N ASP A 62 5.99 -4.19 2.33
CA ASP A 62 5.49 -5.20 3.26
C ASP A 62 6.14 -6.56 2.99
N ARG A 63 6.35 -6.91 1.72
CA ARG A 63 7.07 -8.12 1.34
C ARG A 63 8.52 -8.11 1.83
N LEU A 64 9.22 -6.98 1.70
CA LEU A 64 10.58 -6.82 2.23
C LEU A 64 10.60 -6.91 3.75
N ASN A 65 9.62 -6.30 4.43
CA ASN A 65 9.45 -6.39 5.88
C ASN A 65 9.22 -7.82 6.39
N LEU A 66 8.61 -8.68 5.56
CA LEU A 66 8.41 -10.10 5.88
C LEU A 66 9.66 -10.94 5.65
N LEU A 67 10.53 -10.54 4.71
CA LEU A 67 11.72 -11.30 4.33
C LEU A 67 12.89 -11.02 5.26
N PHE A 68 13.11 -9.75 5.61
CA PHE A 68 14.27 -9.35 6.40
C PHE A 68 14.04 -9.52 7.91
N ASP A 69 15.07 -9.93 8.61
CA ASP A 69 15.10 -10.10 10.06
C ASP A 69 14.73 -8.76 10.73
N ASP A 70 13.88 -8.82 11.74
CA ASP A 70 13.39 -7.66 12.51
C ASP A 70 12.84 -6.51 11.66
N LYS A 71 12.46 -6.79 10.41
CA LYS A 71 12.03 -5.79 9.40
C LYS A 71 13.11 -4.73 9.12
N GLN A 72 14.37 -5.07 9.38
CA GLN A 72 15.49 -4.16 9.21
C GLN A 72 16.19 -4.36 7.87
N TRP A 73 15.93 -3.42 6.96
CA TRP A 73 16.59 -3.37 5.66
C TRP A 73 16.84 -1.93 5.22
N LYS A 74 17.76 -1.76 4.31
CA LYS A 74 18.13 -0.48 3.73
C LYS A 74 17.97 -0.53 2.22
N ARG A 75 17.37 0.51 1.65
CA ARG A 75 17.25 0.64 0.20
C ARG A 75 18.61 0.98 -0.40
N ILE A 76 18.97 0.27 -1.45
CA ILE A 76 20.15 0.56 -2.27
C ILE A 76 19.72 1.51 -3.39
N SER A 77 20.41 2.64 -3.53
CA SER A 77 20.17 3.58 -4.63
C SER A 77 20.64 2.99 -5.94
N LEU A 78 19.75 2.96 -6.92
CA LEU A 78 20.08 2.51 -8.26
C LEU A 78 20.71 3.65 -9.08
N PRO A 79 21.59 3.35 -10.04
CA PRO A 79 22.14 4.35 -10.94
C PRO A 79 21.04 4.97 -11.81
N SER A 80 21.20 6.25 -12.16
CA SER A 80 20.29 6.87 -13.11
C SER A 80 20.56 6.36 -14.51
N VAL A 81 19.50 6.01 -15.23
CA VAL A 81 19.56 5.59 -16.63
C VAL A 81 18.82 6.60 -17.50
N PRO A 82 19.18 6.73 -18.81
CA PRO A 82 18.43 7.55 -19.73
C PRO A 82 16.96 7.11 -19.81
N GLU A 83 16.03 8.04 -19.62
CA GLU A 83 14.61 7.71 -19.45
C GLU A 83 13.94 7.23 -20.75
N ASP A 84 14.33 7.76 -21.90
CA ASP A 84 13.73 7.42 -23.20
C ASP A 84 14.72 7.66 -24.33
N PRO A 85 15.81 6.87 -24.43
CA PRO A 85 16.84 7.05 -25.44
C PRO A 85 16.31 6.87 -26.87
N LEU A 86 15.26 6.07 -27.04
CA LEU A 86 14.65 5.78 -28.35
C LEU A 86 13.54 6.75 -28.72
N LYS A 87 13.14 7.67 -27.83
CA LYS A 87 11.99 8.57 -28.00
C LYS A 87 10.74 7.83 -28.46
N PHE A 88 10.48 6.69 -27.81
CA PHE A 88 9.42 5.78 -28.21
C PHE A 88 8.03 6.39 -28.05
N LYS A 89 7.20 6.20 -29.05
CA LYS A 89 5.81 6.62 -29.08
C LYS A 89 4.96 5.59 -29.80
N ASP A 90 3.91 5.13 -29.13
CA ASP A 90 2.79 4.43 -29.75
C ASP A 90 1.52 5.32 -29.71
N LYS A 91 0.48 4.93 -28.99
CA LYS A 91 -0.70 5.77 -28.70
C LYS A 91 -0.36 6.93 -27.74
N LYS A 92 0.66 6.76 -26.88
CA LYS A 92 1.15 7.75 -25.91
C LYS A 92 2.67 7.69 -25.88
N LYS A 93 3.35 8.83 -25.67
CA LYS A 93 4.81 8.85 -25.49
C LYS A 93 5.22 8.04 -24.28
N TYR A 94 6.33 7.32 -24.37
CA TYR A 94 6.86 6.53 -23.24
C TYR A 94 7.15 7.42 -22.02
N ALA A 95 7.74 8.59 -22.22
CA ALA A 95 8.00 9.55 -21.15
C ALA A 95 6.72 9.96 -20.37
N ASP A 96 5.58 10.12 -21.06
CA ASP A 96 4.31 10.44 -20.41
C ASP A 96 3.78 9.26 -19.58
N ARG A 97 3.93 8.03 -20.09
CA ARG A 97 3.56 6.82 -19.33
C ARG A 97 4.41 6.67 -18.07
N LEU A 98 5.71 6.91 -18.20
CA LEU A 98 6.65 6.85 -17.09
C LEU A 98 6.30 7.88 -16.01
N LYS A 99 5.97 9.10 -16.41
CA LYS A 99 5.50 10.15 -15.51
C LYS A 99 4.24 9.75 -14.75
N ASP A 100 3.24 9.21 -15.45
CA ASP A 100 1.98 8.77 -14.84
C ASP A 100 2.21 7.61 -13.85
N SER A 101 3.04 6.63 -14.23
CA SER A 101 3.40 5.50 -13.38
C SER A 101 4.12 5.97 -12.11
N ARG A 102 5.09 6.86 -12.23
CA ARG A 102 5.81 7.45 -11.10
C ARG A 102 4.90 8.28 -10.19
N ALA A 103 3.95 9.01 -10.77
CA ALA A 103 2.96 9.77 -10.00
C ALA A 103 2.06 8.85 -9.18
N LYS A 104 1.69 7.68 -9.72
CA LYS A 104 0.84 6.68 -9.08
C LYS A 104 1.60 5.90 -8.00
N THR A 105 2.78 5.40 -8.30
CA THR A 105 3.56 4.51 -7.40
C THR A 105 4.44 5.26 -6.41
N LYS A 106 4.73 6.55 -6.66
CA LYS A 106 5.73 7.38 -5.94
C LYS A 106 7.17 6.84 -6.05
N GLU A 107 7.40 5.88 -6.95
CA GLU A 107 8.69 5.26 -7.19
C GLU A 107 9.32 5.76 -8.49
N LYS A 108 10.65 5.85 -8.51
CA LYS A 108 11.41 6.23 -9.72
C LYS A 108 11.52 5.07 -10.71
N ASP A 109 11.56 3.85 -10.19
CA ASP A 109 11.70 2.59 -10.94
C ASP A 109 10.71 1.56 -10.42
N ALA A 110 10.37 0.58 -11.25
CA ALA A 110 9.54 -0.56 -10.89
C ALA A 110 10.29 -1.60 -10.04
N ILE A 111 11.58 -1.42 -9.78
CA ILE A 111 12.38 -2.31 -8.95
C ILE A 111 12.86 -1.60 -7.69
N ILE A 112 12.76 -2.28 -6.57
CA ILE A 112 13.36 -1.88 -5.29
C ILE A 112 14.46 -2.86 -4.95
N VAL A 113 15.66 -2.35 -4.72
CA VAL A 113 16.79 -3.15 -4.25
C VAL A 113 17.05 -2.82 -2.79
N ALA A 114 17.08 -3.84 -1.96
CA ALA A 114 17.24 -3.72 -0.51
C ALA A 114 18.35 -4.64 0.01
N GLU A 115 19.09 -4.18 0.99
CA GLU A 115 20.09 -4.96 1.73
C GLU A 115 19.68 -5.09 3.19
N GLY A 116 19.95 -6.24 3.78
CA GLY A 116 19.65 -6.54 5.17
C GLY A 116 20.14 -7.93 5.54
N LYS A 117 19.57 -8.51 6.59
CA LYS A 117 19.82 -9.89 6.99
C LYS A 117 18.59 -10.73 6.81
N ILE A 118 18.77 -11.97 6.38
CA ILE A 118 17.75 -13.01 6.31
C ILE A 118 18.32 -14.26 6.98
N GLY A 119 17.73 -14.66 8.10
CA GLY A 119 18.25 -15.76 8.91
C GLY A 119 19.69 -15.51 9.41
N GLY A 120 20.01 -14.26 9.76
CA GLY A 120 21.34 -13.82 10.20
C GLY A 120 22.34 -13.58 9.06
N CYS A 121 22.06 -14.00 7.83
CA CYS A 121 22.94 -13.85 6.67
C CYS A 121 22.75 -12.52 5.97
N LYS A 122 23.82 -11.79 5.66
CA LYS A 122 23.77 -10.57 4.84
C LYS A 122 23.26 -10.91 3.43
N THR A 123 22.19 -10.26 3.01
CA THR A 123 21.51 -10.58 1.77
C THR A 123 21.07 -9.30 1.05
N VAL A 124 21.14 -9.33 -0.28
CA VAL A 124 20.58 -8.28 -1.13
C VAL A 124 19.41 -8.88 -1.89
N VAL A 125 18.28 -8.21 -1.84
CA VAL A 125 17.03 -8.61 -2.52
C VAL A 125 16.63 -7.54 -3.51
N ALA A 126 16.29 -7.94 -4.72
CA ALA A 126 15.67 -7.09 -5.73
C ALA A 126 14.21 -7.52 -5.94
N ALA A 127 13.27 -6.63 -5.69
CA ALA A 127 11.84 -6.89 -5.76
C ALA A 127 11.13 -5.95 -6.73
N PHE A 128 10.28 -6.51 -7.61
CA PHE A 128 9.47 -5.71 -8.51
C PHE A 128 8.22 -5.16 -7.82
N ASN A 129 7.91 -3.89 -8.09
CA ASN A 129 6.67 -3.24 -7.71
C ASN A 129 5.72 -3.25 -8.92
N PHE A 130 4.68 -4.08 -8.87
CA PHE A 130 3.64 -4.20 -9.90
C PHE A 130 2.36 -3.41 -9.54
N ALA A 131 2.48 -2.30 -8.81
CA ALA A 131 1.34 -1.48 -8.40
C ALA A 131 0.74 -0.64 -9.56
#